data_ca3b1901010f11b5bcedc57f979de5a4
#
_entry.id   ca3b1901010f11b5bcedc57f979de5a4
#
_cell.length_a   1.000
_cell.length_b   1.000
_cell.length_c   1.000
_cell.angle_alpha   90.00
_cell.angle_beta   90.00
_cell.angle_gamma   90.00
#
_symmetry.space_group_name_H-M   'P 1'
#
loop_
_entity.id
_entity.type
_entity.pdbx_description
1 polymer ?
#
loop_
_entity_poly.entity_id
_entity_poly.type
_entity_poly.pdbx_seq_one_letter_code
_entity_poly.pdbx_strand_id
1 'polypeptide(L)'
;MAPDTASPKNEDAPLAVRWSGRLSLTPRILAVNVFALALLAGGFFYLDSYRTRIVDDRLEQSARELKLLAIGLENAPADRQNALIAAYARQTGDRVRRYDAAGNLMADSFAMDAPRYRLRLPSEEEWQRHVARFLDKAVDRVVSADRPPNFEEPAVDRASAWPELVLAAKTRQPQAMNRYAPDRTFMISAAVAVRDGSGLLATENARDITRIVRAE
;
A
#
# COMPACT_ATOMS: atom_id res chain seq x y z
N MET A 1 17.96 94.03 -10.83
CA MET A 1 18.34 93.13 -9.72
C MET A 1 17.08 92.40 -9.31
N ALA A 2 16.85 91.25 -9.93
CA ALA A 2 15.70 90.40 -9.69
C ALA A 2 16.22 88.99 -9.32
N PRO A 3 15.80 88.39 -8.25
CA PRO A 3 16.25 87.04 -7.93
C PRO A 3 15.44 85.97 -8.68
N ASP A 4 16.20 85.09 -9.19
CA ASP A 4 15.80 83.90 -9.90
C ASP A 4 15.06 82.89 -8.97
N THR A 5 13.83 82.54 -9.31
CA THR A 5 13.07 81.59 -8.48
C THR A 5 13.11 80.22 -9.21
N ALA A 6 14.03 79.39 -8.82
CA ALA A 6 14.10 78.04 -9.30
C ALA A 6 12.92 77.17 -8.70
N SER A 7 12.07 76.66 -9.56
CA SER A 7 11.04 75.66 -9.21
C SER A 7 11.67 74.32 -8.94
N PRO A 8 11.28 73.59 -7.89
CA PRO A 8 11.70 72.21 -7.70
C PRO A 8 11.03 71.29 -8.69
N LYS A 9 11.84 70.55 -9.38
CA LYS A 9 11.45 69.48 -10.33
C LYS A 9 10.90 68.30 -9.58
N ASN A 10 9.61 68.10 -9.67
CA ASN A 10 8.94 66.94 -9.13
C ASN A 10 9.40 65.69 -9.92
N GLU A 11 10.23 64.85 -9.29
CA GLU A 11 10.65 63.56 -9.82
C GLU A 11 9.77 62.45 -9.24
N ASP A 12 8.46 62.51 -9.43
CA ASP A 12 7.59 61.35 -9.25
C ASP A 12 7.35 60.65 -10.61
N ALA A 13 8.38 59.91 -11.04
CA ALA A 13 8.20 58.98 -12.12
C ALA A 13 7.52 57.71 -11.60
N PRO A 14 6.26 57.42 -11.98
CA PRO A 14 5.65 56.16 -11.59
C PRO A 14 6.45 55.03 -12.24
N LEU A 15 6.86 54.05 -11.42
CA LEU A 15 7.40 52.79 -11.89
C LEU A 15 6.32 52.04 -12.68
N ALA A 16 6.10 52.51 -13.92
CA ALA A 16 5.30 51.77 -14.86
C ALA A 16 6.07 50.51 -15.25
N VAL A 17 5.74 49.41 -14.61
CA VAL A 17 6.17 48.08 -15.01
C VAL A 17 5.62 47.85 -16.41
N ARG A 18 6.44 48.18 -17.44
CA ARG A 18 6.13 47.93 -18.84
C ARG A 18 6.13 46.46 -19.13
N TRP A 19 5.03 45.78 -18.86
CA TRP A 19 4.74 44.38 -19.23
C TRP A 19 4.30 44.27 -20.72
N SER A 20 4.71 45.15 -21.57
CA SER A 20 4.41 45.11 -23.02
C SER A 20 5.59 44.64 -23.87
N GLY A 21 6.35 43.66 -23.38
CA GLY A 21 7.20 42.87 -24.27
C GLY A 21 6.31 42.02 -25.17
N ARG A 22 6.35 42.25 -26.49
CA ARG A 22 5.76 41.35 -27.49
C ARG A 22 6.37 39.93 -27.31
N LEU A 23 5.82 39.17 -26.39
CA LEU A 23 6.18 37.76 -26.28
C LEU A 23 5.82 37.12 -27.61
N SER A 24 6.81 36.67 -28.35
CA SER A 24 6.66 35.84 -29.54
C SER A 24 5.65 34.73 -29.28
N LEU A 25 4.93 34.30 -30.31
CA LEU A 25 3.94 33.19 -30.17
C LEU A 25 4.59 31.92 -29.63
N THR A 26 5.83 31.66 -29.99
CA THR A 26 6.60 30.47 -29.58
C THR A 26 6.72 30.29 -28.05
N PRO A 27 7.13 31.29 -27.24
CA PRO A 27 7.19 31.10 -25.79
C PRO A 27 5.81 30.95 -25.13
N ARG A 28 4.74 31.48 -25.70
CA ARG A 28 3.37 31.26 -25.21
C ARG A 28 2.93 29.82 -25.41
N ILE A 29 3.17 29.28 -26.62
CA ILE A 29 2.86 27.86 -26.90
C ILE A 29 3.71 26.96 -26.02
N LEU A 30 5.00 27.24 -25.85
CA LEU A 30 5.89 26.50 -25.00
C LEU A 30 5.40 26.53 -23.53
N ALA A 31 5.03 27.70 -23.02
CA ALA A 31 4.54 27.85 -21.65
C ALA A 31 3.26 27.04 -21.38
N VAL A 32 2.31 27.04 -22.34
CA VAL A 32 1.08 26.23 -22.23
C VAL A 32 1.40 24.74 -22.23
N ASN A 33 2.30 24.29 -23.10
CA ASN A 33 2.70 22.88 -23.16
C ASN A 33 3.44 22.44 -21.87
N VAL A 34 4.37 23.25 -21.38
CA VAL A 34 5.08 22.98 -20.12
C VAL A 34 4.09 22.96 -18.95
N PHE A 35 3.14 23.88 -18.90
CA PHE A 35 2.10 23.90 -17.87
C PHE A 35 1.20 22.66 -17.95
N ALA A 36 0.78 22.25 -19.14
CA ALA A 36 0.00 21.03 -19.34
C ALA A 36 0.78 19.78 -18.87
N LEU A 37 2.06 19.68 -19.21
CA LEU A 37 2.93 18.59 -18.75
C LEU A 37 3.12 18.61 -17.24
N ALA A 38 3.26 19.79 -16.63
CA ALA A 38 3.38 19.93 -15.19
C ALA A 38 2.10 19.48 -14.45
N LEU A 39 0.92 19.83 -15.00
CA LEU A 39 -0.35 19.37 -14.46
C LEU A 39 -0.50 17.84 -14.58
N LEU A 40 -0.12 17.28 -15.73
CA LEU A 40 -0.16 15.84 -15.96
C LEU A 40 0.78 15.11 -14.98
N ALA A 41 2.02 15.57 -14.85
CA ALA A 41 2.99 15.03 -13.90
C ALA A 41 2.50 15.16 -12.45
N GLY A 42 2.00 16.32 -12.06
CA GLY A 42 1.43 16.55 -10.74
C GLY A 42 0.24 15.65 -10.43
N GLY A 43 -0.65 15.47 -11.40
CA GLY A 43 -1.77 14.52 -11.32
C GLY A 43 -1.30 13.08 -11.13
N PHE A 44 -0.30 12.66 -11.88
CA PHE A 44 0.29 11.34 -11.77
C PHE A 44 0.91 11.10 -10.38
N PHE A 45 1.74 12.04 -9.89
CA PHE A 45 2.31 11.97 -8.54
C PHE A 45 1.25 11.96 -7.44
N TYR A 46 0.18 12.73 -7.62
CA TYR A 46 -0.93 12.74 -6.68
C TYR A 46 -1.63 11.37 -6.61
N LEU A 47 -1.93 10.76 -7.76
CA LEU A 47 -2.54 9.43 -7.82
C LEU A 47 -1.65 8.35 -7.22
N ASP A 48 -0.35 8.38 -7.50
CA ASP A 48 0.62 7.44 -6.96
C ASP A 48 0.71 7.55 -5.42
N SER A 49 0.83 8.78 -4.90
CA SER A 49 0.81 9.02 -3.46
C SER A 49 -0.51 8.59 -2.79
N TYR A 50 -1.64 8.77 -3.48
CA TYR A 50 -2.94 8.34 -2.98
C TYR A 50 -3.04 6.81 -2.90
N ARG A 51 -2.56 6.10 -3.93
CA ARG A 51 -2.51 4.62 -3.95
C ARG A 51 -1.66 4.06 -2.81
N THR A 52 -0.49 4.64 -2.61
CA THR A 52 0.42 4.23 -1.52
C THR A 52 -0.25 4.39 -0.16
N ARG A 53 -0.91 5.54 0.10
CA ARG A 53 -1.63 5.77 1.35
C ARG A 53 -2.73 4.76 1.62
N ILE A 54 -3.52 4.39 0.60
CA ILE A 54 -4.58 3.38 0.76
C ILE A 54 -3.99 2.04 1.20
N VAL A 55 -2.87 1.63 0.61
CA VAL A 55 -2.19 0.38 0.97
C VAL A 55 -1.65 0.46 2.40
N ASP A 56 -0.98 1.56 2.76
CA ASP A 56 -0.42 1.76 4.09
C ASP A 56 -1.51 1.79 5.17
N ASP A 57 -2.61 2.51 4.94
CA ASP A 57 -3.75 2.56 5.85
C ASP A 57 -4.35 1.17 6.07
N ARG A 58 -4.42 0.34 5.01
CA ARG A 58 -4.94 -1.03 5.12
C ARG A 58 -3.99 -1.95 5.88
N LEU A 59 -2.68 -1.82 5.65
CA LEU A 59 -1.66 -2.55 6.42
C LEU A 59 -1.76 -2.25 7.91
N GLU A 60 -1.85 -0.97 8.26
CA GLU A 60 -2.03 -0.57 9.66
C GLU A 60 -3.36 -1.06 10.24
N GLN A 61 -4.44 -1.01 9.46
CA GLN A 61 -5.75 -1.50 9.91
C GLN A 61 -5.68 -3.00 10.21
N SER A 62 -5.16 -3.82 9.27
CA SER A 62 -5.02 -5.27 9.46
C SER A 62 -4.16 -5.61 10.67
N ALA A 63 -3.06 -4.87 10.88
CA ALA A 63 -2.20 -5.03 12.05
C ALA A 63 -2.92 -4.70 13.38
N ARG A 64 -3.73 -3.63 13.40
CA ARG A 64 -4.53 -3.24 14.57
C ARG A 64 -5.63 -4.25 14.87
N GLU A 65 -6.34 -4.73 13.85
CA GLU A 65 -7.40 -5.73 14.01
C GLU A 65 -6.86 -7.04 14.56
N LEU A 66 -5.71 -7.51 14.02
CA LEU A 66 -5.08 -8.72 14.52
C LEU A 66 -4.58 -8.57 15.97
N LYS A 67 -4.10 -7.38 16.35
CA LYS A 67 -3.73 -7.09 17.75
C LYS A 67 -4.93 -7.18 18.68
N LEU A 68 -6.10 -6.72 18.27
CA LEU A 68 -7.32 -6.86 19.06
C LEU A 68 -7.71 -8.33 19.23
N LEU A 69 -7.58 -9.15 18.17
CA LEU A 69 -7.77 -10.58 18.27
C LEU A 69 -6.78 -11.22 19.26
N ALA A 70 -5.48 -10.83 19.20
CA ALA A 70 -4.46 -11.32 20.13
C ALA A 70 -4.83 -11.03 21.60
N ILE A 71 -5.25 -9.81 21.91
CA ILE A 71 -5.74 -9.42 23.24
C ILE A 71 -6.95 -10.26 23.64
N GLY A 72 -7.88 -10.50 22.72
CA GLY A 72 -9.04 -11.36 22.95
C GLY A 72 -8.63 -12.80 23.31
N LEU A 73 -7.64 -13.35 22.61
CA LEU A 73 -7.14 -14.71 22.86
C LEU A 73 -6.38 -14.83 24.18
N GLU A 74 -5.62 -13.80 24.58
CA GLU A 74 -4.93 -13.76 25.88
C GLU A 74 -5.90 -13.83 27.06
N ASN A 75 -7.10 -13.30 26.89
CA ASN A 75 -8.13 -13.28 27.94
C ASN A 75 -9.16 -14.38 27.78
N ALA A 76 -9.12 -15.16 26.70
CA ALA A 76 -10.07 -16.25 26.48
C ALA A 76 -9.57 -17.57 27.07
N PRO A 77 -10.47 -18.39 27.66
CA PRO A 77 -10.15 -19.76 28.06
C PRO A 77 -9.67 -20.56 26.84
N ALA A 78 -8.76 -21.53 27.09
CA ALA A 78 -8.10 -22.31 26.02
C ALA A 78 -9.11 -23.05 25.12
N ASP A 79 -10.20 -23.54 25.65
CA ASP A 79 -11.28 -24.23 24.94
C ASP A 79 -12.04 -23.30 23.97
N ARG A 80 -12.04 -21.99 24.22
CA ARG A 80 -12.74 -20.99 23.40
C ARG A 80 -11.84 -20.30 22.35
N GLN A 81 -10.53 -20.43 22.46
CA GLN A 81 -9.59 -19.72 21.57
C GLN A 81 -9.79 -20.07 20.10
N ASN A 82 -9.96 -21.35 19.78
CA ASN A 82 -10.22 -21.77 18.40
C ASN A 82 -11.56 -21.24 17.87
N ALA A 83 -12.59 -21.21 18.71
CA ALA A 83 -13.88 -20.64 18.35
C ALA A 83 -13.78 -19.13 18.07
N LEU A 84 -12.95 -18.41 18.83
CA LEU A 84 -12.70 -16.98 18.63
C LEU A 84 -11.95 -16.73 17.30
N ILE A 85 -10.92 -17.52 17.00
CA ILE A 85 -10.20 -17.47 15.72
C ILE A 85 -11.16 -17.72 14.55
N ALA A 86 -11.98 -18.76 14.64
CA ALA A 86 -12.96 -19.08 13.60
C ALA A 86 -14.03 -17.98 13.45
N ALA A 87 -14.50 -17.39 14.54
CA ALA A 87 -15.45 -16.28 14.50
C ALA A 87 -14.85 -15.04 13.82
N TYR A 88 -13.63 -14.67 14.17
CA TYR A 88 -12.90 -13.57 13.55
C TYR A 88 -12.72 -13.81 12.05
N ALA A 89 -12.21 -14.99 11.67
CA ALA A 89 -12.00 -15.37 10.28
C ALA A 89 -13.30 -15.34 9.44
N ARG A 90 -14.43 -15.74 10.05
CA ARG A 90 -15.74 -15.62 9.39
C ARG A 90 -16.18 -14.18 9.18
N GLN A 91 -15.89 -13.30 10.13
CA GLN A 91 -16.29 -11.90 10.07
C GLN A 91 -15.46 -11.11 9.08
N THR A 92 -14.14 -11.29 9.07
CA THR A 92 -13.21 -10.54 8.20
C THR A 92 -13.02 -11.18 6.82
N GLY A 93 -13.17 -12.49 6.72
CA GLY A 93 -12.83 -13.28 5.53
C GLY A 93 -11.37 -13.67 5.44
N ASP A 94 -10.57 -13.33 6.45
CA ASP A 94 -9.14 -13.61 6.49
C ASP A 94 -8.84 -15.04 6.87
N ARG A 95 -7.69 -15.54 6.43
CA ARG A 95 -7.12 -16.78 6.96
C ARG A 95 -6.26 -16.44 8.18
N VAL A 96 -6.64 -16.94 9.32
CA VAL A 96 -5.90 -16.76 10.60
C VAL A 96 -5.20 -18.05 10.97
N ARG A 97 -3.90 -17.93 11.22
CA ARG A 97 -3.05 -19.02 11.70
C ARG A 97 -2.48 -18.67 13.08
N ARG A 98 -2.42 -19.63 13.95
CA ARG A 98 -1.77 -19.50 15.26
C ARG A 98 -0.60 -20.47 15.35
N TYR A 99 0.52 -19.99 15.83
CA TYR A 99 1.75 -20.75 16.03
C TYR A 99 2.09 -20.79 17.51
N ASP A 100 2.67 -21.91 17.97
CA ASP A 100 3.20 -22.02 19.33
C ASP A 100 4.53 -21.26 19.48
N ALA A 101 5.08 -21.24 20.70
CA ALA A 101 6.36 -20.60 20.99
C ALA A 101 7.56 -21.26 20.27
N ALA A 102 7.42 -22.52 19.84
CA ALA A 102 8.41 -23.22 19.03
C ALA A 102 8.26 -22.96 17.53
N GLY A 103 7.23 -22.18 17.14
CA GLY A 103 6.94 -21.81 15.75
C GLY A 103 6.17 -22.87 14.96
N ASN A 104 5.56 -23.87 15.60
CA ASN A 104 4.73 -24.85 14.92
C ASN A 104 3.29 -24.34 14.79
N LEU A 105 2.64 -24.69 13.69
CA LEU A 105 1.25 -24.33 13.43
C LEU A 105 0.33 -25.10 14.41
N MET A 106 -0.43 -24.37 15.21
CA MET A 106 -1.39 -24.92 16.19
C MET A 106 -2.82 -24.88 15.68
N ALA A 107 -3.18 -23.82 14.96
CA ALA A 107 -4.52 -23.60 14.48
C ALA A 107 -4.50 -22.87 13.14
N ASP A 108 -5.41 -23.26 12.22
CA ASP A 108 -5.63 -22.62 10.94
C ASP A 108 -7.14 -22.51 10.69
N SER A 109 -7.63 -21.30 10.53
CA SER A 109 -9.05 -21.04 10.31
C SER A 109 -9.60 -21.71 9.05
N PHE A 110 -8.78 -21.90 7.99
CA PHE A 110 -9.20 -22.59 6.78
C PHE A 110 -9.30 -24.12 6.95
N ALA A 111 -8.62 -24.67 7.95
CA ALA A 111 -8.80 -26.07 8.33
C ALA A 111 -10.01 -26.28 9.26
N MET A 112 -10.44 -25.23 9.96
CA MET A 112 -11.61 -25.27 10.86
C MET A 112 -12.93 -25.00 10.15
N ASP A 113 -12.90 -24.17 9.10
CA ASP A 113 -14.06 -23.74 8.32
C ASP A 113 -13.68 -23.68 6.82
N ALA A 114 -14.68 -23.59 5.93
CA ALA A 114 -14.43 -23.55 4.50
C ALA A 114 -13.57 -22.32 4.12
N PRO A 115 -12.55 -22.49 3.23
CA PRO A 115 -11.74 -21.40 2.74
C PRO A 115 -12.58 -20.30 2.08
N ARG A 116 -12.42 -19.05 2.51
CA ARG A 116 -13.17 -17.90 1.97
C ARG A 116 -12.61 -17.39 0.65
N TYR A 117 -11.36 -17.70 0.35
CA TYR A 117 -10.74 -17.38 -0.94
C TYR A 117 -9.86 -18.55 -1.41
N ARG A 118 -9.68 -18.63 -2.71
CA ARG A 118 -8.70 -19.52 -3.35
C ARG A 118 -7.79 -18.68 -4.21
N LEU A 119 -6.49 -18.91 -4.12
CA LEU A 119 -5.51 -18.32 -5.02
C LEU A 119 -5.58 -19.05 -6.36
N ARG A 120 -5.70 -18.29 -7.45
CA ARG A 120 -5.67 -18.88 -8.80
C ARG A 120 -4.23 -19.10 -9.22
N LEU A 121 -3.95 -20.28 -9.75
CA LEU A 121 -2.63 -20.58 -10.30
C LEU A 121 -2.48 -19.92 -11.69
N PRO A 122 -1.27 -19.45 -12.06
CA PRO A 122 -1.02 -18.81 -13.35
C PRO A 122 -1.32 -19.71 -14.56
N SER A 123 -1.30 -21.03 -14.38
CA SER A 123 -1.62 -22.03 -15.40
C SER A 123 -3.10 -22.05 -15.80
N GLU A 124 -3.98 -21.46 -15.00
CA GLU A 124 -5.43 -21.41 -15.26
C GLU A 124 -5.84 -20.13 -16.02
N GLU A 125 -4.89 -19.29 -16.39
CA GLU A 125 -5.16 -18.00 -17.03
C GLU A 125 -5.06 -18.08 -18.57
N GLU A 126 -5.97 -17.36 -19.25
CA GLU A 126 -5.99 -17.23 -20.70
C GLU A 126 -4.71 -16.57 -21.27
N TRP A 127 -4.28 -16.98 -22.48
CA TRP A 127 -3.04 -16.50 -23.13
C TRP A 127 -2.95 -14.97 -23.31
N GLN A 128 -4.09 -14.28 -23.45
CA GLN A 128 -4.18 -12.83 -23.57
C GLN A 128 -3.56 -12.11 -22.38
N ARG A 129 -3.67 -12.69 -21.18
CA ARG A 129 -3.06 -12.16 -19.96
C ARG A 129 -1.54 -12.36 -19.91
N HIS A 130 -1.00 -13.29 -20.68
CA HIS A 130 0.45 -13.47 -20.81
C HIS A 130 1.08 -12.32 -21.59
N VAL A 131 0.41 -11.81 -22.64
CA VAL A 131 0.88 -10.66 -23.42
C VAL A 131 0.85 -9.38 -22.58
N ALA A 132 -0.26 -9.15 -21.86
CA ALA A 132 -0.37 -8.02 -20.94
C ALA A 132 0.73 -8.05 -19.85
N ARG A 133 1.03 -9.22 -19.28
CA ARG A 133 2.12 -9.39 -18.30
C ARG A 133 3.51 -9.10 -18.86
N PHE A 134 3.74 -9.39 -20.14
CA PHE A 134 5.01 -9.06 -20.78
C PHE A 134 5.21 -7.56 -20.94
N LEU A 135 4.16 -6.86 -21.38
CA LEU A 135 4.15 -5.39 -21.50
C LEU A 135 4.32 -4.72 -20.14
N ASP A 136 3.60 -5.16 -19.13
CA ASP A 136 3.74 -4.68 -17.76
C ASP A 136 5.19 -4.84 -17.24
N LYS A 137 5.81 -6.02 -17.45
CA LYS A 137 7.21 -6.24 -17.05
C LYS A 137 8.20 -5.31 -17.74
N ALA A 138 7.92 -4.95 -19.00
CA ALA A 138 8.76 -4.02 -19.74
C ALA A 138 8.64 -2.60 -19.19
N VAL A 139 7.43 -2.13 -18.92
CA VAL A 139 7.16 -0.81 -18.31
C VAL A 139 7.77 -0.72 -16.91
N ASP A 140 7.54 -1.73 -16.09
CA ASP A 140 8.03 -1.80 -14.72
C ASP A 140 9.56 -1.79 -14.61
N ARG A 141 10.26 -2.36 -15.60
CA ARG A 141 11.74 -2.31 -15.64
C ARG A 141 12.25 -0.90 -15.92
N VAL A 142 11.46 -0.08 -16.60
CA VAL A 142 11.81 1.32 -16.90
C VAL A 142 11.52 2.22 -15.69
N VAL A 143 10.45 1.94 -14.94
CA VAL A 143 9.99 2.79 -13.83
C VAL A 143 10.69 2.48 -12.51
N SER A 144 11.45 1.38 -12.40
CA SER A 144 12.16 0.97 -11.15
C SER A 144 11.31 1.02 -9.89
N ALA A 145 10.02 0.70 -9.99
CA ALA A 145 9.13 0.70 -8.84
C ALA A 145 9.48 -0.43 -7.87
N ASP A 146 9.61 -0.10 -6.57
CA ASP A 146 9.75 -1.09 -5.51
C ASP A 146 8.49 -1.97 -5.48
N ARG A 147 8.68 -3.23 -5.88
CA ARG A 147 7.56 -4.18 -5.94
C ARG A 147 7.44 -4.95 -4.65
N PRO A 148 6.20 -5.10 -4.15
CA PRO A 148 5.93 -6.09 -3.12
C PRO A 148 6.39 -7.48 -3.56
N PRO A 149 6.95 -8.29 -2.66
CA PRO A 149 7.37 -9.65 -2.96
C PRO A 149 6.15 -10.52 -3.35
N ASN A 150 6.42 -11.63 -4.04
CA ASN A 150 5.36 -12.58 -4.35
C ASN A 150 4.89 -13.30 -3.07
N PHE A 151 3.60 -13.57 -3.01
CA PHE A 151 3.02 -14.42 -1.98
C PHE A 151 3.20 -15.88 -2.37
N GLU A 152 3.95 -16.61 -1.58
CA GLU A 152 4.15 -18.05 -1.72
C GLU A 152 3.84 -18.71 -0.39
N GLU A 153 3.00 -19.74 -0.41
CA GLU A 153 2.78 -20.55 0.78
C GLU A 153 4.01 -21.46 1.00
N PRO A 154 4.58 -21.47 2.20
CA PRO A 154 5.74 -22.30 2.48
C PRO A 154 5.34 -23.80 2.45
N ALA A 155 6.24 -24.64 1.94
CA ALA A 155 6.02 -26.10 1.91
C ALA A 155 5.80 -26.71 3.30
N VAL A 156 6.43 -26.11 4.32
CA VAL A 156 6.20 -26.40 5.75
C VAL A 156 5.78 -25.11 6.42
N ASP A 157 4.55 -25.06 6.90
CA ASP A 157 4.00 -23.86 7.53
C ASP A 157 4.52 -23.72 8.97
N ARG A 158 5.56 -22.90 9.12
CA ARG A 158 6.19 -22.56 10.40
C ARG A 158 6.27 -21.05 10.55
N ALA A 159 6.27 -20.57 11.79
CA ALA A 159 6.41 -19.15 12.11
C ALA A 159 7.67 -18.51 11.47
N SER A 160 8.77 -19.25 11.37
CA SER A 160 10.03 -18.79 10.77
C SER A 160 9.96 -18.54 9.26
N ALA A 161 8.97 -19.10 8.58
CA ALA A 161 8.76 -18.88 7.14
C ALA A 161 8.09 -17.54 6.83
N TRP A 162 7.59 -16.84 7.86
CA TRP A 162 6.85 -15.58 7.73
C TRP A 162 7.68 -14.43 8.31
N PRO A 163 8.33 -13.61 7.47
CA PRO A 163 9.21 -12.51 7.92
C PRO A 163 8.51 -11.54 8.87
N GLU A 164 7.23 -11.22 8.62
CA GLU A 164 6.42 -10.35 9.47
C GLU A 164 6.19 -10.95 10.87
N LEU A 165 6.03 -12.26 10.96
CA LEU A 165 5.86 -12.92 12.24
C LEU A 165 7.17 -12.96 13.04
N VAL A 166 8.30 -13.20 12.33
CA VAL A 166 9.65 -13.12 12.93
C VAL A 166 9.93 -11.71 13.43
N LEU A 167 9.57 -10.69 12.65
CA LEU A 167 9.75 -9.29 13.01
C LEU A 167 8.85 -8.90 14.19
N ALA A 168 7.58 -9.32 14.19
CA ALA A 168 6.64 -9.10 15.30
C ALA A 168 7.14 -9.73 16.59
N ALA A 169 7.71 -10.93 16.53
CA ALA A 169 8.29 -11.60 17.71
C ALA A 169 9.51 -10.82 18.26
N LYS A 170 10.36 -10.27 17.40
CA LYS A 170 11.53 -9.48 17.79
C LYS A 170 11.17 -8.12 18.36
N THR A 171 10.27 -7.39 17.69
CA THR A 171 9.94 -6.00 18.03
C THR A 171 8.85 -5.89 19.09
N ARG A 172 8.08 -6.96 19.32
CA ARG A 172 6.86 -6.96 20.14
C ARG A 172 5.80 -5.98 19.65
N GLN A 173 5.88 -5.58 18.39
CA GLN A 173 4.94 -4.71 17.73
C GLN A 173 4.21 -5.47 16.62
N PRO A 174 2.94 -5.14 16.34
CA PRO A 174 2.26 -5.67 15.17
C PRO A 174 3.05 -5.34 13.91
N GLN A 175 3.10 -6.26 12.97
CA GLN A 175 3.73 -6.09 11.68
C GLN A 175 2.74 -6.43 10.59
N ALA A 176 2.81 -5.72 9.47
CA ALA A 176 2.06 -6.08 8.29
C ALA A 176 2.92 -5.94 7.05
N MET A 177 2.65 -6.75 6.05
CA MET A 177 3.36 -6.77 4.79
C MET A 177 2.38 -7.03 3.65
N ASN A 178 2.58 -6.31 2.54
CA ASN A 178 1.86 -6.58 1.32
C ASN A 178 2.68 -7.49 0.40
N ARG A 179 1.99 -8.34 -0.35
CA ARG A 179 2.55 -9.25 -1.35
C ARG A 179 1.62 -9.35 -2.55
N TYR A 180 2.14 -9.85 -3.66
CA TYR A 180 1.30 -10.20 -4.80
C TYR A 180 1.05 -11.70 -4.83
N ALA A 181 -0.23 -12.10 -4.85
CA ALA A 181 -0.61 -13.46 -5.19
C ALA A 181 -0.20 -13.79 -6.64
N PRO A 182 -0.14 -15.07 -7.02
CA PRO A 182 0.20 -15.47 -8.39
C PRO A 182 -0.68 -14.84 -9.46
N ASP A 183 -1.94 -14.54 -9.15
CA ASP A 183 -2.90 -13.84 -10.01
C ASP A 183 -2.80 -12.30 -9.92
N ARG A 184 -1.72 -11.78 -9.29
CA ARG A 184 -1.47 -10.35 -9.04
C ARG A 184 -2.49 -9.66 -8.13
N THR A 185 -3.31 -10.39 -7.43
CA THR A 185 -4.13 -9.83 -6.37
C THR A 185 -3.25 -9.41 -5.21
N PHE A 186 -3.55 -8.28 -4.60
CA PHE A 186 -2.88 -7.87 -3.37
C PHE A 186 -3.24 -8.83 -2.23
N MET A 187 -2.21 -9.34 -1.58
CA MET A 187 -2.32 -10.10 -0.34
C MET A 187 -1.71 -9.28 0.77
N ILE A 188 -2.46 -9.08 1.83
CA ILE A 188 -1.96 -8.46 3.06
C ILE A 188 -1.78 -9.54 4.08
N SER A 189 -0.60 -9.60 4.70
CA SER A 189 -0.33 -10.46 5.84
C SER A 189 0.03 -9.61 7.04
N ALA A 190 -0.73 -9.77 8.13
CA ALA A 190 -0.48 -9.12 9.40
C ALA A 190 -0.03 -10.15 10.43
N ALA A 191 0.91 -9.80 11.29
CA ALA A 191 1.47 -10.67 12.31
C ALA A 191 1.57 -9.98 13.67
N VAL A 192 1.29 -10.73 14.73
CA VAL A 192 1.38 -10.26 16.12
C VAL A 192 1.99 -11.36 16.99
N ALA A 193 2.92 -10.98 17.85
CA ALA A 193 3.39 -11.85 18.93
C ALA A 193 2.44 -11.75 20.12
N VAL A 194 2.03 -12.90 20.64
CA VAL A 194 1.19 -13.04 21.85
C VAL A 194 2.08 -13.17 23.09
N ARG A 195 1.58 -12.84 24.27
CA ARG A 195 2.37 -12.83 25.52
C ARG A 195 2.94 -14.19 25.92
N ASP A 196 2.23 -15.26 25.60
CA ASP A 196 2.66 -16.65 25.87
C ASP A 196 3.81 -17.12 24.97
N GLY A 197 4.33 -16.24 24.12
CA GLY A 197 5.37 -16.57 23.14
C GLY A 197 4.82 -17.14 21.84
N SER A 198 3.50 -17.35 21.73
CA SER A 198 2.85 -17.75 20.48
C SER A 198 2.77 -16.59 19.50
N GLY A 199 2.45 -16.89 18.25
CA GLY A 199 2.27 -15.90 17.20
C GLY A 199 0.95 -16.06 16.46
N LEU A 200 0.38 -14.95 16.02
CA LEU A 200 -0.77 -14.92 15.14
C LEU A 200 -0.37 -14.34 13.79
N LEU A 201 -0.85 -14.93 12.72
CA LEU A 201 -0.73 -14.48 11.36
C LEU A 201 -2.10 -14.46 10.71
N ALA A 202 -2.53 -13.29 10.24
CA ALA A 202 -3.71 -13.15 9.39
C ALA A 202 -3.27 -12.87 7.97
N THR A 203 -3.90 -13.53 6.99
CA THR A 203 -3.69 -13.27 5.56
C THR A 203 -5.01 -12.92 4.91
N GLU A 204 -5.06 -11.73 4.32
CA GLU A 204 -6.20 -11.15 3.63
C GLU A 204 -5.99 -11.16 2.12
N ASN A 205 -7.03 -11.49 1.37
CA ASN A 205 -7.06 -11.30 -0.07
C ASN A 205 -7.75 -9.96 -0.39
N ALA A 206 -6.94 -8.90 -0.55
CA ALA A 206 -7.39 -7.53 -0.72
C ALA A 206 -7.80 -7.23 -2.18
N ARG A 207 -8.87 -7.88 -2.67
CA ARG A 207 -9.39 -7.70 -4.04
C ARG A 207 -9.96 -6.31 -4.29
N ASP A 208 -10.53 -5.69 -3.30
CA ASP A 208 -11.03 -4.31 -3.33
C ASP A 208 -9.90 -3.33 -3.56
N ILE A 209 -8.81 -3.44 -2.82
CA ILE A 209 -7.59 -2.64 -3.03
C ILE A 209 -6.99 -2.91 -4.41
N THR A 210 -6.96 -4.17 -4.82
CA THR A 210 -6.48 -4.53 -6.16
C THR A 210 -7.24 -3.79 -7.26
N ARG A 211 -8.55 -3.62 -7.12
CA ARG A 211 -9.37 -2.86 -8.07
C ARG A 211 -9.04 -1.37 -8.05
N ILE A 212 -8.81 -0.77 -6.87
CA ILE A 212 -8.47 0.65 -6.74
C ILE A 212 -7.07 0.93 -7.30
N VAL A 213 -6.10 0.07 -6.99
CA VAL A 213 -4.71 0.23 -7.42
C VAL A 213 -4.55 -0.04 -8.92
N ARG A 214 -5.38 -0.93 -9.48
CA ARG A 214 -5.41 -1.27 -10.92
C ARG A 214 -6.48 -0.52 -11.68
N ALA A 215 -7.19 0.43 -11.06
CA ALA A 215 -8.21 1.19 -11.80
C ALA A 215 -7.56 1.80 -13.04
N GLU A 216 -7.74 1.08 -14.13
CA GLU A 216 -7.49 1.44 -15.50
C GLU A 216 -8.58 2.39 -15.97
#